data_a76262b68b02a41972a1be17c8445d20
#
_entry.id   a76262b68b02a41972a1be17c8445d20
#
_cell.length_a   1.000
_cell.length_b   1.000
_cell.length_c   1.000
_cell.angle_alpha   90.00
_cell.angle_beta   90.00
_cell.angle_gamma   90.00
#
_symmetry.space_group_name_H-M   'P 1'
#
loop_
_entity.id
_entity.type
_entity.pdbx_description
1 polymer ?
#
loop_
_entity_poly.entity_id
_entity_poly.type
_entity_poly.pdbx_seq_one_letter_code
_entity_poly.pdbx_strand_id
1 'polypeptide(L)'
;MSTVYLVGAGPGDPKLLTRRAYELITSAEIVVYDALVSPRVIELIPSTTRLYNVGKRYGAHSMKQPEINALLVELASEGMSKIVRLKGGDPFVFAHGGEEMNVLREAGIRYEIVPGITAGLAAPAYFDIPVTHRAVSRSFTCLTAHSESGELPAFDWQALAKLGGTLIFYMGVRQISSISQALIEAGCSAATPAALVSRGTTPQQALLARTLGEFTDPEEDFTAYTPALFVIGEVIRLSEGRTSRSLAGKKVIVTRARHQASSLQEALESEGAEALLLPTIELSSNEAINAEVATHLGQLARYGWIFFTSPNAVEFFFAALHRAGLDARALSPCRIASLGPMTTAALEAQGIKPDFMPSEYHAKAFAREFVEQVSAPHDKPLLLPASALAHDDLAHLLEEAGYRCERLPLYTNSPIHYEAEELRATLASADYLTACSSSAIHHLIELLEQYQLTDLLRELPIAVLGEQTAGAVRSYGLEPQLIAPQATIPSLVGALIERLG
;
A
#
# COMPACT_ATOMS: atom_id res chain seq x y z
N MET A 1 -30.96 6.88 8.06
CA MET A 1 -30.48 6.82 9.47
C MET A 1 -29.00 6.52 9.41
N SER A 2 -28.20 7.33 10.09
CA SER A 2 -26.76 7.17 10.18
C SER A 2 -26.40 5.87 10.90
N THR A 3 -25.33 5.21 10.47
CA THR A 3 -24.77 4.04 11.16
C THR A 3 -23.28 4.28 11.36
N VAL A 4 -22.81 4.11 12.59
CA VAL A 4 -21.39 4.20 12.94
C VAL A 4 -20.84 2.78 13.01
N TYR A 5 -19.77 2.52 12.23
CA TYR A 5 -19.08 1.24 12.19
C TYR A 5 -17.78 1.34 12.98
N LEU A 6 -17.66 0.61 14.11
CA LEU A 6 -16.41 0.51 14.86
C LEU A 6 -15.59 -0.64 14.24
N VAL A 7 -14.58 -0.29 13.45
CA VAL A 7 -13.90 -1.22 12.53
C VAL A 7 -12.45 -1.42 12.94
N GLY A 8 -12.03 -2.68 13.06
CA GLY A 8 -10.64 -3.04 13.25
C GLY A 8 -9.86 -2.96 11.93
N ALA A 9 -8.79 -2.15 11.91
CA ALA A 9 -7.87 -1.99 10.78
C ALA A 9 -6.84 -3.13 10.67
N GLY A 10 -6.85 -4.08 11.61
CA GLY A 10 -5.79 -5.08 11.70
C GLY A 10 -4.45 -4.49 12.18
N PRO A 11 -3.37 -5.30 12.15
CA PRO A 11 -2.10 -4.97 12.76
C PRO A 11 -1.18 -4.08 11.90
N GLY A 12 -1.51 -3.83 10.62
CA GLY A 12 -0.72 -2.98 9.73
C GLY A 12 -0.73 -3.39 8.26
N ASP A 13 -0.63 -4.68 7.94
CA ASP A 13 -0.74 -5.18 6.57
C ASP A 13 -2.19 -5.08 6.06
N PRO A 14 -2.48 -4.35 4.96
CA PRO A 14 -3.82 -4.26 4.39
C PRO A 14 -4.45 -5.61 4.02
N LYS A 15 -3.62 -6.63 3.72
CA LYS A 15 -4.07 -7.99 3.40
C LYS A 15 -4.67 -8.72 4.62
N LEU A 16 -4.44 -8.19 5.82
CA LEU A 16 -5.02 -8.69 7.07
C LEU A 16 -6.32 -7.97 7.48
N LEU A 17 -6.83 -7.07 6.65
CA LEU A 17 -8.18 -6.55 6.84
C LEU A 17 -9.18 -7.67 6.71
N THR A 18 -10.19 -7.68 7.60
CA THR A 18 -11.34 -8.55 7.35
C THR A 18 -12.06 -8.06 6.09
N ARG A 19 -12.68 -8.98 5.35
CA ARG A 19 -13.43 -8.60 4.15
C ARG A 19 -14.47 -7.51 4.46
N ARG A 20 -15.14 -7.60 5.60
CA ARG A 20 -16.12 -6.61 6.03
C ARG A 20 -15.50 -5.25 6.30
N ALA A 21 -14.32 -5.20 6.94
CA ALA A 21 -13.57 -3.96 7.15
C ALA A 21 -13.22 -3.31 5.81
N TYR A 22 -12.68 -4.07 4.86
CA TYR A 22 -12.35 -3.59 3.53
C TYR A 22 -13.56 -3.01 2.79
N GLU A 23 -14.69 -3.73 2.77
CA GLU A 23 -15.95 -3.26 2.14
C GLU A 23 -16.44 -1.94 2.73
N LEU A 24 -16.27 -1.75 4.04
CA LEU A 24 -16.72 -0.55 4.73
C LEU A 24 -15.80 0.65 4.45
N ILE A 25 -14.48 0.50 4.57
CA ILE A 25 -13.55 1.62 4.37
C ILE A 25 -13.53 2.12 2.92
N THR A 26 -13.69 1.20 1.95
CA THR A 26 -13.73 1.56 0.52
C THR A 26 -15.05 2.18 0.05
N SER A 27 -16.08 2.18 0.91
CA SER A 27 -17.39 2.73 0.60
C SER A 27 -17.92 3.71 1.66
N ALA A 28 -17.06 4.15 2.59
CA ALA A 28 -17.41 5.09 3.64
C ALA A 28 -17.59 6.52 3.10
N GLU A 29 -18.50 7.27 3.69
CA GLU A 29 -18.65 8.72 3.47
C GLU A 29 -17.71 9.51 4.38
N ILE A 30 -17.52 9.00 5.61
CA ILE A 30 -16.64 9.56 6.63
C ILE A 30 -15.80 8.43 7.25
N VAL A 31 -14.50 8.69 7.43
CA VAL A 31 -13.61 7.82 8.22
C VAL A 31 -12.92 8.63 9.30
N VAL A 32 -13.11 8.20 10.55
CA VAL A 32 -12.42 8.73 11.74
C VAL A 32 -11.38 7.70 12.17
N TYR A 33 -10.08 8.02 12.18
CA TYR A 33 -9.03 7.04 12.38
C TYR A 33 -7.94 7.45 13.38
N ASP A 34 -7.32 6.45 14.01
CA ASP A 34 -6.23 6.60 14.98
C ASP A 34 -4.85 6.67 14.31
N ALA A 35 -3.85 7.20 15.04
CA ALA A 35 -2.47 7.26 14.58
C ALA A 35 -1.80 5.89 14.34
N LEU A 36 -2.31 4.82 14.94
CA LEU A 36 -1.81 3.44 14.77
C LEU A 36 -2.38 2.73 13.54
N VAL A 37 -3.34 3.33 12.84
CA VAL A 37 -3.79 2.79 11.57
C VAL A 37 -2.70 2.97 10.53
N SER A 38 -2.31 1.89 9.88
CA SER A 38 -1.26 1.91 8.86
C SER A 38 -1.59 2.88 7.72
N PRO A 39 -0.64 3.71 7.26
CA PRO A 39 -0.81 4.55 6.07
C PRO A 39 -1.31 3.75 4.86
N ARG A 40 -0.86 2.52 4.68
CA ARG A 40 -1.28 1.62 3.61
C ARG A 40 -2.76 1.23 3.66
N VAL A 41 -3.34 1.19 4.87
CA VAL A 41 -4.79 0.99 5.04
C VAL A 41 -5.54 2.28 4.71
N ILE A 42 -4.98 3.44 5.08
CA ILE A 42 -5.57 4.75 4.75
C ILE A 42 -5.59 4.98 3.23
N GLU A 43 -4.57 4.53 2.50
CA GLU A 43 -4.48 4.62 1.04
C GLU A 43 -5.58 3.84 0.30
N LEU A 44 -6.24 2.87 0.94
CA LEU A 44 -7.40 2.16 0.38
C LEU A 44 -8.69 2.98 0.42
N ILE A 45 -8.72 4.07 1.20
CA ILE A 45 -9.91 4.90 1.36
C ILE A 45 -10.04 5.82 0.14
N PRO A 46 -11.21 5.90 -0.51
CA PRO A 46 -11.41 6.78 -1.65
C PRO A 46 -11.12 8.24 -1.34
N SER A 47 -10.56 8.98 -2.29
CA SER A 47 -10.26 10.42 -2.15
C SER A 47 -11.49 11.30 -1.91
N THR A 48 -12.68 10.79 -2.23
CA THR A 48 -13.97 11.46 -1.98
C THR A 48 -14.47 11.34 -0.54
N THR A 49 -13.84 10.48 0.28
CA THR A 49 -14.22 10.24 1.68
C THR A 49 -13.67 11.36 2.57
N ARG A 50 -14.49 11.88 3.48
CA ARG A 50 -14.05 12.85 4.51
C ARG A 50 -13.24 12.12 5.59
N LEU A 51 -11.97 12.54 5.81
CA LEU A 51 -11.06 11.91 6.75
C LEU A 51 -10.85 12.77 8.00
N TYR A 52 -10.96 12.14 9.19
CA TYR A 52 -10.67 12.75 10.49
C TYR A 52 -9.58 11.94 11.20
N ASN A 53 -8.38 12.51 11.32
CA ASN A 53 -7.30 11.93 12.10
C ASN A 53 -7.44 12.39 13.57
N VAL A 54 -7.78 11.49 14.48
CA VAL A 54 -7.93 11.77 15.92
C VAL A 54 -6.74 11.31 16.76
N GLY A 55 -5.73 10.69 16.12
CA GLY A 55 -4.51 10.20 16.76
C GLY A 55 -3.45 11.29 16.94
N LYS A 56 -2.44 11.00 17.77
CA LYS A 56 -1.27 11.89 17.98
C LYS A 56 -0.43 11.96 16.71
N ARG A 57 -0.13 13.18 16.22
CA ARG A 57 1.04 13.46 15.39
C ARG A 57 1.95 14.45 16.12
N TYR A 58 3.25 14.40 15.84
CA TYR A 58 4.26 15.32 16.35
C TYR A 58 3.76 16.77 16.28
N GLY A 59 3.64 17.44 17.43
CA GLY A 59 3.33 18.87 17.55
C GLY A 59 1.84 19.26 17.55
N ALA A 60 0.90 18.36 17.34
CA ALA A 60 -0.54 18.62 17.42
C ALA A 60 -1.19 17.95 18.65
N HIS A 61 -2.16 18.63 19.29
CA HIS A 61 -2.93 18.03 20.37
C HIS A 61 -3.72 16.82 19.83
N SER A 62 -3.48 15.63 20.43
CA SER A 62 -4.38 14.49 20.18
C SER A 62 -5.72 14.77 20.87
N MET A 63 -6.80 14.42 20.19
CA MET A 63 -8.11 14.45 20.83
C MET A 63 -8.14 13.44 21.99
N LYS A 64 -8.74 13.86 23.11
CA LYS A 64 -9.01 12.95 24.23
C LYS A 64 -10.19 12.05 23.93
N GLN A 65 -10.28 10.88 24.57
CA GLN A 65 -11.37 9.95 24.31
C GLN A 65 -12.78 10.56 24.42
N PRO A 66 -13.09 11.43 25.41
CA PRO A 66 -14.38 12.13 25.44
C PRO A 66 -14.65 13.02 24.21
N GLU A 67 -13.62 13.64 23.65
CA GLU A 67 -13.75 14.50 22.46
C GLU A 67 -13.99 13.65 21.21
N ILE A 68 -13.33 12.48 21.12
CA ILE A 68 -13.58 11.50 20.02
C ILE A 68 -15.02 10.99 20.11
N ASN A 69 -15.48 10.67 21.30
CA ASN A 69 -16.83 10.20 21.53
C ASN A 69 -17.87 11.25 21.08
N ALA A 70 -17.66 12.52 21.46
CA ALA A 70 -18.51 13.63 21.06
C ALA A 70 -18.51 13.84 19.53
N LEU A 71 -17.34 13.76 18.89
CA LEU A 71 -17.21 13.85 17.43
C LEU A 71 -18.03 12.76 16.71
N LEU A 72 -18.00 11.52 17.18
CA LEU A 72 -18.77 10.43 16.58
C LEU A 72 -20.29 10.69 16.65
N VAL A 73 -20.76 11.23 17.77
CA VAL A 73 -22.17 11.61 17.93
C VAL A 73 -22.56 12.78 17.03
N GLU A 74 -21.71 13.79 16.94
CA GLU A 74 -21.88 14.95 16.05
C GLU A 74 -22.00 14.52 14.58
N LEU A 75 -21.02 13.76 14.09
CA LEU A 75 -21.00 13.27 12.70
C LEU A 75 -22.20 12.39 12.38
N ALA A 76 -22.68 11.58 13.33
CA ALA A 76 -23.89 10.80 13.13
C ALA A 76 -25.15 11.66 12.99
N SER A 77 -25.13 12.88 13.53
CA SER A 77 -26.25 13.85 13.45
C SER A 77 -26.27 14.62 12.12
N GLU A 78 -25.18 14.62 11.34
CA GLU A 78 -25.09 15.29 10.03
C GLU A 78 -25.90 14.60 8.92
N GLY A 79 -26.49 13.44 9.18
CA GLY A 79 -27.34 12.72 8.23
C GLY A 79 -26.57 11.81 7.24
N MET A 80 -25.26 11.66 7.41
CA MET A 80 -24.45 10.73 6.63
C MET A 80 -24.83 9.28 6.90
N SER A 81 -24.92 8.44 5.88
CA SER A 81 -25.43 7.09 6.02
C SER A 81 -24.38 6.12 6.59
N LYS A 82 -23.09 6.35 6.28
CA LYS A 82 -22.01 5.42 6.59
C LYS A 82 -20.77 6.15 7.17
N ILE A 83 -20.58 6.03 8.47
CA ILE A 83 -19.46 6.59 9.22
C ILE A 83 -18.61 5.44 9.76
N VAL A 84 -17.33 5.40 9.40
CA VAL A 84 -16.38 4.38 9.86
C VAL A 84 -15.46 4.98 10.92
N ARG A 85 -15.47 4.41 12.12
CA ARG A 85 -14.46 4.61 13.15
C ARG A 85 -13.41 3.51 13.00
N LEU A 86 -12.26 3.82 12.40
CA LEU A 86 -11.21 2.88 12.07
C LEU A 86 -10.13 2.87 13.16
N LYS A 87 -9.86 1.70 13.74
CA LYS A 87 -9.00 1.52 14.92
C LYS A 87 -7.90 0.50 14.61
N GLY A 88 -6.66 0.76 15.02
CA GLY A 88 -5.57 -0.21 14.88
C GLY A 88 -5.89 -1.52 15.62
N GLY A 89 -5.56 -2.67 15.00
CA GLY A 89 -5.85 -3.99 15.55
C GLY A 89 -7.33 -4.33 15.57
N ASP A 90 -7.86 -4.64 16.74
CA ASP A 90 -9.27 -4.95 17.01
C ASP A 90 -9.89 -3.86 17.89
N PRO A 91 -11.16 -3.44 17.65
CA PRO A 91 -11.80 -2.36 18.39
C PRO A 91 -11.93 -2.62 19.90
N PHE A 92 -12.01 -3.88 20.31
CA PHE A 92 -12.25 -4.29 21.69
C PHE A 92 -11.01 -4.81 22.43
N VAL A 93 -9.85 -4.84 21.77
CA VAL A 93 -8.59 -5.26 22.41
C VAL A 93 -7.73 -4.03 22.70
N PHE A 94 -7.80 -3.49 23.92
CA PHE A 94 -7.05 -2.32 24.41
C PHE A 94 -7.20 -1.06 23.52
N ALA A 95 -8.37 -0.85 22.94
CA ALA A 95 -8.63 0.17 21.94
C ALA A 95 -9.83 1.10 22.24
N HIS A 96 -10.35 1.15 23.47
CA HIS A 96 -11.49 1.99 23.90
C HIS A 96 -12.81 1.80 23.12
N GLY A 97 -12.92 0.79 22.26
CA GLY A 97 -14.13 0.57 21.46
C GLY A 97 -15.39 0.30 22.30
N GLY A 98 -15.24 -0.25 23.50
CA GLY A 98 -16.34 -0.43 24.45
C GLY A 98 -16.91 0.89 24.96
N GLU A 99 -16.07 1.89 25.21
CA GLU A 99 -16.47 3.25 25.61
C GLU A 99 -17.19 3.97 24.46
N GLU A 100 -16.64 3.91 23.24
CA GLU A 100 -17.26 4.47 22.05
C GLU A 100 -18.62 3.84 21.78
N MET A 101 -18.72 2.51 21.90
CA MET A 101 -19.99 1.78 21.77
C MET A 101 -21.05 2.24 22.78
N ASN A 102 -20.66 2.44 24.05
CA ASN A 102 -21.59 2.85 25.10
C ASN A 102 -22.16 4.24 24.80
N VAL A 103 -21.32 5.21 24.40
CA VAL A 103 -21.75 6.57 24.06
C VAL A 103 -22.72 6.56 22.87
N LEU A 104 -22.43 5.78 21.81
CA LEU A 104 -23.34 5.65 20.66
C LEU A 104 -24.69 5.04 21.07
N ARG A 105 -24.68 4.05 21.97
CA ARG A 105 -25.90 3.41 22.50
C ARG A 105 -26.73 4.39 23.31
N GLU A 106 -26.09 5.16 24.18
CA GLU A 106 -26.78 6.17 25.01
C GLU A 106 -27.37 7.30 24.16
N ALA A 107 -26.69 7.67 23.06
CA ALA A 107 -27.21 8.64 22.10
C ALA A 107 -28.27 8.08 21.13
N GLY A 108 -28.64 6.79 21.22
CA GLY A 108 -29.60 6.16 20.33
C GLY A 108 -29.12 6.01 18.88
N ILE A 109 -27.81 6.07 18.65
CA ILE A 109 -27.20 5.96 17.31
C ILE A 109 -26.98 4.48 16.99
N ARG A 110 -27.39 4.09 15.78
CA ARG A 110 -27.13 2.73 15.28
C ARG A 110 -25.64 2.52 15.06
N TYR A 111 -25.12 1.39 15.54
CA TYR A 111 -23.72 1.02 15.34
C TYR A 111 -23.56 -0.47 14.99
N GLU A 112 -22.42 -0.80 14.40
CA GLU A 112 -21.98 -2.18 14.10
C GLU A 112 -20.52 -2.31 14.54
N ILE A 113 -20.18 -3.42 15.21
CA ILE A 113 -18.80 -3.75 15.57
C ILE A 113 -18.25 -4.70 14.52
N VAL A 114 -17.12 -4.33 13.93
CA VAL A 114 -16.42 -5.15 12.93
C VAL A 114 -15.04 -5.52 13.48
N PRO A 115 -14.86 -6.77 13.92
CA PRO A 115 -13.58 -7.22 14.47
C PRO A 115 -12.42 -7.05 13.52
N GLY A 116 -11.22 -6.87 14.06
CA GLY A 116 -9.96 -6.89 13.35
C GLY A 116 -8.98 -7.89 13.96
N ILE A 117 -7.89 -8.20 13.25
CA ILE A 117 -6.85 -9.04 13.80
C ILE A 117 -6.00 -8.20 14.75
N THR A 118 -6.00 -8.57 16.04
CA THR A 118 -5.20 -7.87 17.05
C THR A 118 -3.70 -8.15 16.85
N ALA A 119 -2.86 -7.13 17.11
CA ALA A 119 -1.41 -7.22 16.95
C ALA A 119 -0.78 -8.37 17.75
N GLY A 120 -1.29 -8.67 18.96
CA GLY A 120 -0.77 -9.76 19.79
C GLY A 120 -0.85 -11.15 19.18
N LEU A 121 -1.73 -11.37 18.20
CA LEU A 121 -1.80 -12.63 17.44
C LEU A 121 -1.01 -12.55 16.14
N ALA A 122 -1.14 -11.46 15.41
CA ALA A 122 -0.57 -11.36 14.07
C ALA A 122 0.93 -11.03 14.05
N ALA A 123 1.38 -10.11 14.91
CA ALA A 123 2.77 -9.67 14.88
C ALA A 123 3.76 -10.78 15.22
N PRO A 124 3.56 -11.62 16.27
CA PRO A 124 4.41 -12.77 16.52
C PRO A 124 4.41 -13.78 15.36
N ALA A 125 3.25 -14.01 14.73
CA ALA A 125 3.12 -14.95 13.62
C ALA A 125 3.98 -14.58 12.40
N TYR A 126 4.22 -13.28 12.16
CA TYR A 126 5.11 -12.80 11.10
C TYR A 126 6.59 -13.08 11.39
N PHE A 127 6.92 -13.53 12.61
CA PHE A 127 8.23 -13.97 13.04
C PHE A 127 8.27 -15.46 13.38
N ASP A 128 7.30 -16.25 12.87
CA ASP A 128 7.17 -17.69 13.12
C ASP A 128 7.08 -18.04 14.62
N ILE A 129 6.58 -17.11 15.44
CA ILE A 129 6.31 -17.29 16.86
C ILE A 129 4.80 -17.59 17.03
N PRO A 130 4.41 -18.86 17.16
CA PRO A 130 3.01 -19.20 17.44
C PRO A 130 2.70 -18.86 18.90
N VAL A 131 1.65 -18.09 19.17
CA VAL A 131 1.26 -17.73 20.56
C VAL A 131 0.80 -18.95 21.38
N THR A 132 0.44 -20.04 20.71
CA THR A 132 0.15 -21.36 21.33
C THR A 132 0.81 -22.49 20.53
N HIS A 133 1.27 -23.52 21.22
CA HIS A 133 1.80 -24.72 20.60
C HIS A 133 1.53 -25.94 21.51
N ARG A 134 1.00 -27.05 20.93
CA ARG A 134 0.54 -28.24 21.67
C ARG A 134 1.55 -28.74 22.71
N ALA A 135 2.83 -28.76 22.37
CA ALA A 135 3.90 -29.31 23.23
C ALA A 135 4.58 -28.24 24.10
N VAL A 136 4.39 -26.93 23.83
CA VAL A 136 5.17 -25.84 24.44
C VAL A 136 4.28 -24.91 25.27
N SER A 137 3.18 -24.41 24.71
CA SER A 137 2.32 -23.43 25.37
C SER A 137 0.84 -23.68 25.01
N ARG A 138 0.04 -24.03 26.02
CA ARG A 138 -1.38 -24.33 25.84
C ARG A 138 -2.29 -23.14 26.11
N SER A 139 -1.73 -22.03 26.55
CA SER A 139 -2.45 -20.78 26.84
C SER A 139 -1.63 -19.59 26.41
N PHE A 140 -2.30 -18.48 26.13
CA PHE A 140 -1.67 -17.17 26.03
C PHE A 140 -2.51 -16.14 26.78
N THR A 141 -1.85 -15.13 27.33
CA THR A 141 -2.48 -14.04 28.07
C THR A 141 -2.07 -12.71 27.51
N CYS A 142 -3.03 -11.90 27.08
CA CYS A 142 -2.82 -10.54 26.65
C CYS A 142 -3.03 -9.57 27.81
N LEU A 143 -2.08 -8.67 28.02
CA LEU A 143 -2.04 -7.71 29.10
C LEU A 143 -1.71 -6.33 28.53
N THR A 144 -2.20 -5.26 29.17
CA THR A 144 -1.72 -3.90 28.89
C THR A 144 -0.85 -3.41 30.02
N ALA A 145 0.36 -2.96 29.71
CA ALA A 145 1.25 -2.35 30.70
C ALA A 145 1.01 -0.84 30.86
N HIS A 146 -0.03 -0.30 30.20
CA HIS A 146 -0.40 1.11 30.32
C HIS A 146 -1.41 1.31 31.43
N SER A 147 -1.15 2.31 32.28
CA SER A 147 -2.11 2.88 33.25
C SER A 147 -2.21 4.38 33.07
N GLU A 148 -3.28 4.99 33.57
CA GLU A 148 -3.45 6.46 33.55
C GLU A 148 -2.36 7.19 34.34
N SER A 149 -1.81 6.56 35.40
CA SER A 149 -0.70 7.11 36.20
C SER A 149 0.66 7.01 35.51
N GLY A 150 0.76 6.23 34.41
CA GLY A 150 2.04 5.91 33.74
C GLY A 150 2.86 4.84 34.47
N GLU A 151 2.38 4.31 35.61
CA GLU A 151 3.00 3.23 36.35
C GLU A 151 2.52 1.88 35.81
N LEU A 152 3.25 0.81 36.15
CA LEU A 152 2.85 -0.54 35.81
C LEU A 152 1.57 -0.93 36.55
N PRO A 153 0.52 -1.42 35.88
CA PRO A 153 -0.70 -1.87 36.57
C PRO A 153 -0.41 -2.95 37.61
N ALA A 154 -1.20 -2.98 38.67
CA ALA A 154 -1.09 -3.99 39.70
C ALA A 154 -1.57 -5.35 39.16
N PHE A 155 -0.63 -6.21 38.80
CA PHE A 155 -0.87 -7.60 38.40
C PHE A 155 -0.58 -8.56 39.57
N ASP A 156 -1.28 -9.69 39.60
CA ASP A 156 -0.86 -10.85 40.39
C ASP A 156 0.28 -11.59 39.62
N TRP A 157 1.50 -11.12 39.83
CA TRP A 157 2.71 -11.64 39.17
C TRP A 157 2.94 -13.12 39.46
N GLN A 158 2.59 -13.57 40.70
CA GLN A 158 2.71 -14.98 41.07
C GLN A 158 1.73 -15.85 40.30
N ALA A 159 0.48 -15.37 40.12
CA ALA A 159 -0.49 -16.08 39.31
C ALA A 159 -0.05 -16.16 37.85
N LEU A 160 0.45 -15.07 37.26
CA LEU A 160 0.99 -15.04 35.88
C LEU A 160 2.16 -16.01 35.70
N ALA A 161 3.12 -16.00 36.62
CA ALA A 161 4.28 -16.90 36.58
C ALA A 161 3.84 -18.38 36.68
N LYS A 162 2.87 -18.69 37.53
CA LYS A 162 2.36 -20.07 37.74
C LYS A 162 1.48 -20.56 36.60
N LEU A 163 0.71 -19.67 35.96
CA LEU A 163 -0.17 -20.03 34.84
C LEU A 163 0.66 -20.62 33.69
N GLY A 164 1.87 -20.13 33.50
CA GLY A 164 2.71 -20.51 32.37
C GLY A 164 2.10 -20.05 31.04
N GLY A 165 2.56 -20.64 29.96
CA GLY A 165 2.08 -20.27 28.64
C GLY A 165 2.81 -19.04 28.07
N THR A 166 2.16 -18.33 27.15
CA THR A 166 2.73 -17.16 26.50
C THR A 166 2.12 -15.89 27.07
N LEU A 167 2.93 -14.96 27.53
CA LEU A 167 2.50 -13.64 27.98
C LEU A 167 2.76 -12.62 26.89
N ILE A 168 1.81 -11.73 26.61
CA ILE A 168 1.88 -10.72 25.57
C ILE A 168 1.47 -9.37 26.18
N PHE A 169 2.46 -8.49 26.37
CA PHE A 169 2.23 -7.15 26.90
C PHE A 169 2.12 -6.13 25.77
N TYR A 170 0.99 -5.44 25.74
CA TYR A 170 0.74 -4.27 24.91
C TYR A 170 1.18 -3.01 25.65
N MET A 171 1.62 -1.99 24.90
CA MET A 171 1.99 -0.67 25.43
C MET A 171 3.06 -0.72 26.56
N GLY A 172 3.86 -1.80 26.59
CA GLY A 172 4.80 -2.10 27.65
C GLY A 172 6.25 -1.67 27.42
N VAL A 173 6.58 -1.01 26.30
CA VAL A 173 7.97 -0.73 25.90
C VAL A 173 8.76 0.01 26.99
N ARG A 174 8.15 0.97 27.68
CA ARG A 174 8.77 1.71 28.76
C ARG A 174 8.85 0.94 30.10
N GLN A 175 8.14 -0.17 30.19
CA GLN A 175 8.00 -0.96 31.42
C GLN A 175 8.68 -2.35 31.31
N ILE A 176 9.46 -2.58 30.25
CA ILE A 176 10.07 -3.89 29.95
C ILE A 176 10.92 -4.39 31.12
N SER A 177 11.81 -3.55 31.63
CA SER A 177 12.68 -3.90 32.76
C SER A 177 11.86 -4.25 34.01
N SER A 178 10.87 -3.41 34.36
CA SER A 178 9.98 -3.65 35.52
C SER A 178 9.14 -4.92 35.36
N ILE A 179 8.61 -5.22 34.16
CA ILE A 179 7.87 -6.44 33.87
C ILE A 179 8.77 -7.65 34.02
N SER A 180 10.00 -7.59 33.48
CA SER A 180 10.96 -8.68 33.53
C SER A 180 11.38 -8.97 34.96
N GLN A 181 11.71 -7.95 35.71
CA GLN A 181 12.09 -8.07 37.12
C GLN A 181 10.95 -8.68 37.97
N ALA A 182 9.71 -8.15 37.82
CA ALA A 182 8.55 -8.63 38.57
C ALA A 182 8.22 -10.10 38.29
N LEU A 183 8.35 -10.54 37.03
CA LEU A 183 8.15 -11.96 36.66
C LEU A 183 9.23 -12.87 37.23
N ILE A 184 10.50 -12.43 37.25
CA ILE A 184 11.61 -13.20 37.83
C ILE A 184 11.42 -13.31 39.35
N GLU A 185 11.10 -12.24 40.03
CA GLU A 185 10.80 -12.24 41.49
C GLU A 185 9.57 -13.11 41.81
N ALA A 186 8.62 -13.22 40.91
CA ALA A 186 7.45 -14.10 41.03
C ALA A 186 7.75 -15.59 40.72
N GLY A 187 8.97 -15.91 40.32
CA GLY A 187 9.43 -17.29 40.11
C GLY A 187 9.61 -17.73 38.66
N CYS A 188 9.49 -16.85 37.67
CA CYS A 188 9.91 -17.14 36.32
C CYS A 188 11.43 -17.30 36.23
N SER A 189 11.90 -18.22 35.38
CA SER A 189 13.34 -18.34 35.12
C SER A 189 13.87 -17.13 34.38
N ALA A 190 15.01 -16.58 34.79
CA ALA A 190 15.70 -15.53 34.03
C ALA A 190 16.10 -15.99 32.62
N ALA A 191 16.25 -17.32 32.40
CA ALA A 191 16.50 -17.90 31.08
C ALA A 191 15.25 -18.11 30.21
N THR A 192 14.06 -17.71 30.70
CA THR A 192 12.82 -17.77 29.89
C THR A 192 12.97 -16.87 28.65
N PRO A 193 12.67 -17.37 27.44
CA PRO A 193 12.74 -16.56 26.23
C PRO A 193 11.76 -15.38 26.29
N ALA A 194 12.22 -14.23 25.86
CA ALA A 194 11.44 -13.01 25.73
C ALA A 194 11.79 -12.27 24.42
N ALA A 195 10.84 -11.58 23.84
CA ALA A 195 11.07 -10.87 22.60
C ALA A 195 10.27 -9.56 22.51
N LEU A 196 10.89 -8.53 21.96
CA LEU A 196 10.18 -7.34 21.43
C LEU A 196 9.84 -7.58 19.97
N VAL A 197 8.56 -7.54 19.68
CA VAL A 197 8.01 -7.62 18.33
C VAL A 197 7.55 -6.23 17.93
N SER A 198 8.43 -5.52 17.23
CA SER A 198 8.21 -4.12 16.81
C SER A 198 7.53 -4.07 15.46
N ARG A 199 6.57 -3.16 15.30
CA ARG A 199 5.87 -2.83 14.04
C ARG A 199 5.50 -4.07 13.22
N GLY A 200 5.13 -5.17 13.89
CA GLY A 200 4.83 -6.45 13.24
C GLY A 200 3.79 -6.29 12.13
N THR A 201 3.94 -7.07 11.06
CA THR A 201 3.14 -7.03 9.83
C THR A 201 3.36 -5.81 8.92
N THR A 202 4.31 -4.95 9.27
CA THR A 202 4.71 -3.84 8.40
C THR A 202 6.10 -4.09 7.81
N PRO A 203 6.50 -3.38 6.74
CA PRO A 203 7.87 -3.49 6.20
C PRO A 203 8.96 -3.13 7.21
N GLN A 204 8.66 -2.26 8.20
CA GLN A 204 9.57 -1.85 9.26
C GLN A 204 9.57 -2.78 10.47
N GLN A 205 9.00 -3.97 10.34
CA GLN A 205 8.96 -4.94 11.43
C GLN A 205 10.34 -5.38 11.88
N ALA A 206 10.54 -5.48 13.19
CA ALA A 206 11.78 -5.95 13.79
C ALA A 206 11.52 -6.89 14.97
N LEU A 207 12.43 -7.82 15.19
CA LEU A 207 12.42 -8.74 16.33
C LEU A 207 13.71 -8.57 17.12
N LEU A 208 13.59 -8.30 18.41
CA LEU A 208 14.69 -8.39 19.38
C LEU A 208 14.36 -9.54 20.34
N ALA A 209 14.98 -10.70 20.14
CA ALA A 209 14.81 -11.88 20.98
C ALA A 209 16.00 -12.05 21.93
N ARG A 210 15.69 -12.21 23.21
CA ARG A 210 16.64 -12.42 24.31
C ARG A 210 16.02 -13.34 25.38
N THR A 211 16.70 -13.49 26.49
CA THR A 211 16.12 -14.07 27.72
C THR A 211 15.49 -12.98 28.58
N LEU A 212 14.55 -13.35 29.44
CA LEU A 212 13.87 -12.45 30.36
C LEU A 212 14.86 -11.69 31.26
N GLY A 213 15.96 -12.38 31.70
CA GLY A 213 17.01 -11.76 32.48
C GLY A 213 17.79 -10.68 31.76
N GLU A 214 17.94 -10.76 30.45
CA GLU A 214 18.63 -9.74 29.64
C GLU A 214 17.77 -8.50 29.38
N PHE A 215 16.50 -8.51 29.77
CA PHE A 215 15.60 -7.35 29.71
C PHE A 215 15.41 -6.65 31.05
N THR A 216 16.20 -6.97 32.07
CA THR A 216 16.06 -6.38 33.42
C THR A 216 16.84 -5.08 33.63
N ASP A 217 17.68 -4.66 32.69
CA ASP A 217 18.44 -3.42 32.80
C ASP A 217 17.51 -2.20 32.73
N PRO A 218 17.40 -1.37 33.80
CA PRO A 218 16.53 -0.21 33.82
C PRO A 218 17.08 0.96 32.99
N GLU A 219 18.36 0.95 32.63
CA GLU A 219 19.00 2.01 31.85
C GLU A 219 18.89 1.75 30.33
N GLU A 220 18.49 0.55 29.92
CA GLU A 220 18.34 0.24 28.49
C GLU A 220 17.03 0.85 27.94
N ASP A 221 17.16 1.68 26.90
CA ASP A 221 16.02 2.33 26.24
C ASP A 221 15.54 1.54 25.01
N PHE A 222 14.32 1.04 25.09
CA PHE A 222 13.66 0.32 23.99
C PHE A 222 12.67 1.20 23.20
N THR A 223 12.62 2.51 23.42
CA THR A 223 11.63 3.41 22.78
C THR A 223 11.74 3.44 21.26
N ALA A 224 12.92 3.20 20.70
CA ALA A 224 13.15 3.07 19.24
C ALA A 224 12.33 1.94 18.60
N TYR A 225 11.94 0.92 19.37
CA TYR A 225 11.11 -0.19 18.91
C TYR A 225 9.61 0.15 18.88
N THR A 226 9.17 1.30 19.40
CA THR A 226 7.74 1.68 19.46
C THR A 226 7.15 1.90 18.05
N PRO A 227 5.92 1.37 17.77
CA PRO A 227 5.10 0.53 18.63
C PRO A 227 5.57 -0.93 18.64
N ALA A 228 5.58 -1.57 19.83
CA ALA A 228 5.97 -2.96 19.97
C ALA A 228 5.12 -3.72 21.00
N LEU A 229 5.16 -5.04 20.88
CA LEU A 229 4.67 -6.01 21.86
C LEU A 229 5.86 -6.61 22.60
N PHE A 230 5.72 -6.84 23.90
CA PHE A 230 6.67 -7.63 24.66
C PHE A 230 6.06 -9.03 24.86
N VAL A 231 6.67 -10.03 24.23
CA VAL A 231 6.21 -11.42 24.21
C VAL A 231 7.16 -12.24 25.07
N ILE A 232 6.62 -13.07 25.97
CA ILE A 232 7.42 -13.88 26.90
C ILE A 232 6.90 -15.32 26.85
N GLY A 233 7.80 -16.30 26.68
CA GLY A 233 7.45 -17.72 26.71
C GLY A 233 8.29 -18.58 25.78
N GLU A 234 8.28 -19.88 26.04
CA GLU A 234 9.09 -20.89 25.33
C GLU A 234 8.75 -21.01 23.84
N VAL A 235 7.59 -20.49 23.40
CA VAL A 235 7.20 -20.47 21.97
C VAL A 235 8.16 -19.66 21.10
N ILE A 236 8.90 -18.71 21.69
CA ILE A 236 9.87 -17.88 20.99
C ILE A 236 11.01 -18.73 20.40
N ARG A 237 11.40 -19.82 21.08
CA ARG A 237 12.42 -20.76 20.56
C ARG A 237 12.02 -21.43 19.26
N LEU A 238 10.73 -21.50 18.95
CA LEU A 238 10.25 -22.09 17.70
C LEU A 238 10.59 -21.23 16.48
N SER A 239 10.95 -19.97 16.68
CA SER A 239 11.44 -19.08 15.62
C SER A 239 12.96 -19.19 15.40
N GLU A 240 13.69 -19.93 16.26
CA GLU A 240 15.12 -20.15 16.09
C GLU A 240 15.37 -20.93 14.77
N GLY A 241 16.32 -20.46 13.97
CA GLY A 241 16.60 -21.01 12.64
C GLY A 241 15.66 -20.54 11.53
N ARG A 242 14.80 -19.56 11.81
CA ARG A 242 14.00 -18.90 10.78
C ARG A 242 14.91 -18.35 9.69
N THR A 243 14.60 -18.68 8.44
CA THR A 243 15.22 -18.02 7.30
C THR A 243 14.62 -16.61 7.20
N SER A 244 15.45 -15.58 7.33
CA SER A 244 14.98 -14.20 7.06
C SER A 244 14.47 -14.11 5.62
N ARG A 245 13.48 -13.29 5.36
CA ARG A 245 13.10 -12.97 3.99
C ARG A 245 14.29 -12.34 3.29
N SER A 246 14.45 -12.63 2.01
CA SER A 246 15.66 -12.31 1.24
C SER A 246 16.02 -10.82 1.23
N LEU A 247 15.00 -9.95 1.28
CA LEU A 247 15.18 -8.48 1.29
C LEU A 247 14.81 -7.85 2.65
N ALA A 248 14.81 -8.63 3.73
CA ALA A 248 14.49 -8.12 5.06
C ALA A 248 15.40 -6.95 5.47
N GLY A 249 14.81 -5.83 5.89
CA GLY A 249 15.52 -4.62 6.30
C GLY A 249 16.06 -3.76 5.16
N LYS A 250 15.84 -4.15 3.90
CA LYS A 250 16.22 -3.34 2.73
C LYS A 250 15.13 -2.33 2.39
N LYS A 251 15.55 -1.13 1.99
CA LYS A 251 14.68 -0.05 1.54
C LYS A 251 14.83 0.17 0.04
N VAL A 252 13.76 0.02 -0.70
CA VAL A 252 13.78 0.08 -2.17
C VAL A 252 12.81 1.14 -2.66
N ILE A 253 13.32 2.18 -3.35
CA ILE A 253 12.48 3.20 -3.95
C ILE A 253 11.77 2.64 -5.19
N VAL A 254 10.47 2.91 -5.28
CA VAL A 254 9.61 2.56 -6.42
C VAL A 254 9.10 3.85 -7.07
N THR A 255 9.57 4.16 -8.29
CA THR A 255 9.28 5.41 -9.00
C THR A 255 8.00 5.39 -9.82
N ARG A 256 7.23 4.28 -9.80
CA ARG A 256 5.96 4.16 -10.55
C ARG A 256 4.85 5.02 -9.95
N ALA A 257 3.93 5.46 -10.81
CA ALA A 257 2.68 6.09 -10.37
C ALA A 257 1.93 5.19 -9.36
N ARG A 258 1.31 5.78 -8.34
CA ARG A 258 0.75 5.06 -7.17
C ARG A 258 -0.11 3.85 -7.54
N HIS A 259 -1.02 3.99 -8.50
CA HIS A 259 -1.92 2.92 -8.94
C HIS A 259 -1.20 1.76 -9.69
N GLN A 260 0.02 1.98 -10.18
CA GLN A 260 0.84 0.96 -10.87
C GLN A 260 1.97 0.41 -9.99
N ALA A 261 2.23 1.04 -8.85
CA ALA A 261 3.30 0.63 -7.94
C ALA A 261 2.94 -0.66 -7.19
N SER A 262 1.64 -0.97 -7.03
CA SER A 262 1.14 -2.06 -6.17
C SER A 262 1.81 -3.40 -6.45
N SER A 263 1.94 -3.83 -7.69
CA SER A 263 2.52 -5.15 -8.02
C SER A 263 4.02 -5.25 -7.71
N LEU A 264 4.81 -4.20 -7.96
CA LEU A 264 6.23 -4.17 -7.61
C LEU A 264 6.42 -4.00 -6.10
N GLN A 265 5.65 -3.11 -5.50
CA GLN A 265 5.62 -2.91 -4.05
C GLN A 265 5.29 -4.22 -3.33
N GLU A 266 4.20 -4.91 -3.73
CA GLU A 266 3.81 -6.19 -3.14
C GLU A 266 4.88 -7.27 -3.30
N ALA A 267 5.53 -7.35 -4.47
CA ALA A 267 6.59 -8.32 -4.71
C ALA A 267 7.83 -8.04 -3.83
N LEU A 268 8.26 -6.78 -3.69
CA LEU A 268 9.35 -6.38 -2.81
C LEU A 268 9.04 -6.66 -1.33
N GLU A 269 7.83 -6.28 -0.89
CA GLU A 269 7.41 -6.45 0.50
C GLU A 269 7.16 -7.92 0.87
N SER A 270 6.74 -8.77 -0.09
CA SER A 270 6.65 -10.22 0.15
C SER A 270 8.01 -10.84 0.47
N GLU A 271 9.10 -10.26 -0.05
CA GLU A 271 10.47 -10.62 0.25
C GLU A 271 11.07 -9.88 1.45
N GLY A 272 10.26 -9.04 2.10
CA GLY A 272 10.63 -8.34 3.34
C GLY A 272 11.25 -6.96 3.17
N ALA A 273 11.33 -6.43 1.95
CA ALA A 273 11.79 -5.06 1.72
C ALA A 273 10.78 -4.01 2.19
N GLU A 274 11.26 -2.84 2.55
CA GLU A 274 10.45 -1.62 2.67
C GLU A 274 10.41 -0.93 1.30
N ALA A 275 9.24 -0.94 0.63
CA ALA A 275 9.05 -0.21 -0.59
C ALA A 275 8.73 1.26 -0.31
N LEU A 276 9.65 2.16 -0.67
CA LEU A 276 9.49 3.61 -0.55
C LEU A 276 8.87 4.13 -1.85
N LEU A 277 7.60 4.49 -1.82
CA LEU A 277 6.93 5.03 -3.01
C LEU A 277 7.39 6.46 -3.28
N LEU A 278 8.00 6.66 -4.43
CA LEU A 278 8.41 7.96 -4.95
C LEU A 278 7.85 8.15 -6.37
N PRO A 279 6.51 8.22 -6.54
CA PRO A 279 5.92 8.45 -7.84
C PRO A 279 6.32 9.83 -8.37
N THR A 280 6.83 9.88 -9.59
CA THR A 280 7.32 11.12 -10.21
C THR A 280 6.23 11.90 -10.95
N ILE A 281 5.14 11.22 -11.28
CA ILE A 281 3.98 11.78 -11.96
C ILE A 281 2.68 11.29 -11.31
N GLU A 282 1.69 12.15 -11.32
CA GLU A 282 0.31 11.82 -11.01
C GLU A 282 -0.50 11.80 -12.30
N LEU A 283 -1.27 10.73 -12.50
CA LEU A 283 -2.21 10.63 -13.60
C LEU A 283 -3.59 11.07 -13.10
N SER A 284 -4.14 12.12 -13.70
CA SER A 284 -5.46 12.61 -13.34
C SER A 284 -6.38 12.71 -14.56
N SER A 285 -7.68 12.44 -14.36
CA SER A 285 -8.68 12.78 -15.36
C SER A 285 -8.85 14.30 -15.38
N ASN A 286 -8.82 14.90 -16.56
CA ASN A 286 -9.01 16.33 -16.70
C ASN A 286 -10.53 16.63 -16.85
N GLU A 287 -11.07 17.45 -15.95
CA GLU A 287 -12.50 17.82 -15.99
C GLU A 287 -12.90 18.57 -17.28
N ALA A 288 -11.98 19.37 -17.84
CA ALA A 288 -12.21 20.06 -19.12
C ALA A 288 -12.38 19.08 -20.30
N ILE A 289 -11.76 17.89 -20.20
CA ILE A 289 -11.82 16.83 -21.22
C ILE A 289 -13.06 15.95 -21.03
N ASN A 290 -13.69 15.93 -19.87
CA ASN A 290 -14.81 15.04 -19.56
C ASN A 290 -16.02 15.24 -20.50
N ALA A 291 -16.31 16.46 -20.95
CA ALA A 291 -17.42 16.74 -21.87
C ALA A 291 -17.14 16.18 -23.29
N GLU A 292 -15.89 16.31 -23.76
CA GLU A 292 -15.45 15.74 -25.04
C GLU A 292 -15.45 14.21 -24.98
N VAL A 293 -14.90 13.65 -23.91
CA VAL A 293 -14.91 12.20 -23.66
C VAL A 293 -16.34 11.65 -23.67
N ALA A 294 -17.28 12.30 -22.96
CA ALA A 294 -18.67 11.87 -22.93
C ALA A 294 -19.32 11.89 -24.34
N THR A 295 -18.97 12.87 -25.18
CA THR A 295 -19.43 12.95 -26.57
C THR A 295 -18.93 11.76 -27.39
N HIS A 296 -17.65 11.44 -27.32
CA HIS A 296 -17.08 10.28 -28.02
C HIS A 296 -17.69 8.96 -27.53
N LEU A 297 -17.85 8.79 -26.21
CA LEU A 297 -18.45 7.59 -25.61
C LEU A 297 -19.94 7.41 -26.02
N GLY A 298 -20.68 8.52 -26.19
CA GLY A 298 -22.06 8.48 -26.69
C GLY A 298 -22.19 8.08 -28.17
N GLN A 299 -21.07 8.08 -28.93
CA GLN A 299 -21.04 7.87 -30.37
C GLN A 299 -20.07 6.72 -30.79
N LEU A 300 -19.83 5.74 -29.95
CA LEU A 300 -18.87 4.65 -30.22
C LEU A 300 -19.14 3.91 -31.53
N ALA A 301 -20.42 3.77 -31.93
CA ALA A 301 -20.80 3.11 -33.17
C ALA A 301 -20.27 3.77 -34.46
N ARG A 302 -19.78 5.02 -34.40
CA ARG A 302 -19.16 5.71 -35.54
C ARG A 302 -17.73 5.22 -35.82
N TYR A 303 -17.05 4.58 -34.83
CA TYR A 303 -15.69 4.09 -34.96
C TYR A 303 -15.66 2.65 -35.49
N GLY A 304 -14.66 2.35 -36.34
CA GLY A 304 -14.38 1.00 -36.78
C GLY A 304 -13.54 0.22 -35.77
N TRP A 305 -12.58 0.93 -35.16
CA TRP A 305 -11.63 0.37 -34.20
C TRP A 305 -11.35 1.34 -33.07
N ILE A 306 -10.99 0.78 -31.92
CA ILE A 306 -10.44 1.51 -30.77
C ILE A 306 -9.06 0.93 -30.48
N PHE A 307 -8.02 1.79 -30.44
CA PHE A 307 -6.62 1.41 -30.28
C PHE A 307 -6.09 1.79 -28.92
N PHE A 308 -5.86 0.82 -28.08
CA PHE A 308 -5.26 1.03 -26.77
C PHE A 308 -3.74 0.83 -26.83
N THR A 309 -2.99 1.89 -26.56
CA THR A 309 -1.52 1.87 -26.59
C THR A 309 -0.89 1.69 -25.21
N SER A 310 -1.66 1.77 -24.13
CA SER A 310 -1.18 1.59 -22.77
C SER A 310 -2.26 1.05 -21.81
N PRO A 311 -1.88 0.36 -20.73
CA PRO A 311 -2.81 -0.04 -19.66
C PRO A 311 -3.57 1.15 -19.05
N ASN A 312 -2.91 2.31 -18.92
CA ASN A 312 -3.54 3.54 -18.42
C ASN A 312 -4.70 4.00 -19.31
N ALA A 313 -4.49 3.96 -20.62
CA ALA A 313 -5.55 4.32 -21.56
C ALA A 313 -6.79 3.41 -21.40
N VAL A 314 -6.59 2.11 -21.15
CA VAL A 314 -7.67 1.19 -20.82
C VAL A 314 -8.37 1.58 -19.54
N GLU A 315 -7.62 1.77 -18.46
CA GLU A 315 -8.16 2.10 -17.13
C GLU A 315 -9.00 3.39 -17.17
N PHE A 316 -8.43 4.48 -17.70
CA PHE A 316 -9.13 5.77 -17.79
C PHE A 316 -10.33 5.74 -18.74
N PHE A 317 -10.25 4.96 -19.82
CA PHE A 317 -11.36 4.77 -20.75
C PHE A 317 -12.54 4.08 -20.07
N PHE A 318 -12.29 2.95 -19.38
CA PHE A 318 -13.35 2.23 -18.68
C PHE A 318 -13.90 2.99 -17.49
N ALA A 319 -13.05 3.74 -16.77
CA ALA A 319 -13.51 4.65 -15.72
C ALA A 319 -14.44 5.75 -16.27
N ALA A 320 -14.11 6.31 -17.44
CA ALA A 320 -14.97 7.28 -18.12
C ALA A 320 -16.28 6.63 -18.62
N LEU A 321 -16.19 5.42 -19.16
CA LEU A 321 -17.34 4.65 -19.63
C LEU A 321 -18.35 4.40 -18.49
N HIS A 322 -17.87 3.96 -17.34
CA HIS A 322 -18.69 3.71 -16.15
C HIS A 322 -19.32 5.01 -15.61
N ARG A 323 -18.56 6.13 -15.59
CA ARG A 323 -19.13 7.45 -15.21
C ARG A 323 -20.24 7.89 -16.13
N ALA A 324 -20.17 7.53 -17.42
CA ALA A 324 -21.24 7.79 -18.39
C ALA A 324 -22.45 6.82 -18.26
N GLY A 325 -22.44 5.91 -17.26
CA GLY A 325 -23.49 4.91 -17.07
C GLY A 325 -23.45 3.77 -18.11
N LEU A 326 -22.33 3.61 -18.82
CA LEU A 326 -22.10 2.59 -19.83
C LEU A 326 -21.18 1.48 -19.27
N ASP A 327 -21.14 0.34 -19.96
CA ASP A 327 -20.24 -0.78 -19.66
C ASP A 327 -19.58 -1.33 -20.93
N ALA A 328 -18.82 -2.41 -20.81
CA ALA A 328 -18.09 -3.03 -21.91
C ALA A 328 -18.97 -3.37 -23.13
N ARG A 329 -20.28 -3.57 -22.98
CA ARG A 329 -21.22 -3.84 -24.07
C ARG A 329 -21.33 -2.66 -25.05
N ALA A 330 -21.04 -1.44 -24.61
CA ALA A 330 -21.01 -0.27 -25.47
C ALA A 330 -19.93 -0.36 -26.57
N LEU A 331 -18.91 -1.18 -26.38
CA LEU A 331 -17.82 -1.42 -27.34
C LEU A 331 -18.19 -2.39 -28.44
N SER A 332 -19.36 -3.08 -28.38
CA SER A 332 -19.78 -4.09 -29.35
C SER A 332 -19.77 -3.66 -30.82
N PRO A 333 -19.98 -2.38 -31.20
CA PRO A 333 -19.89 -1.92 -32.59
C PRO A 333 -18.45 -1.77 -33.11
N CYS A 334 -17.43 -1.80 -32.22
CA CYS A 334 -16.03 -1.53 -32.53
C CYS A 334 -15.20 -2.80 -32.42
N ARG A 335 -14.14 -2.90 -33.22
CA ARG A 335 -13.03 -3.81 -32.97
C ARG A 335 -12.00 -3.17 -32.07
N ILE A 336 -11.29 -3.98 -31.32
CA ILE A 336 -10.33 -3.51 -30.31
C ILE A 336 -8.92 -3.97 -30.69
N ALA A 337 -7.98 -3.02 -30.66
CA ALA A 337 -6.57 -3.32 -30.83
C ALA A 337 -5.75 -2.91 -29.59
N SER A 338 -4.75 -3.71 -29.24
CA SER A 338 -3.82 -3.44 -28.15
C SER A 338 -2.38 -3.44 -28.62
N LEU A 339 -1.55 -2.51 -28.10
CA LEU A 339 -0.15 -2.37 -28.51
C LEU A 339 0.73 -3.52 -27.99
N GLY A 340 0.39 -4.13 -26.87
CA GLY A 340 1.22 -5.18 -26.27
C GLY A 340 0.57 -5.94 -25.12
N PRO A 341 1.28 -6.94 -24.57
CA PRO A 341 0.71 -7.90 -23.60
C PRO A 341 0.12 -7.26 -22.34
N MET A 342 0.77 -6.20 -21.79
CA MET A 342 0.27 -5.51 -20.59
C MET A 342 -1.05 -4.77 -20.86
N THR A 343 -1.19 -4.17 -22.05
CA THR A 343 -2.44 -3.52 -22.47
C THR A 343 -3.53 -4.57 -22.73
N THR A 344 -3.15 -5.70 -23.32
CA THR A 344 -4.05 -6.85 -23.50
C THR A 344 -4.57 -7.35 -22.16
N ALA A 345 -3.70 -7.59 -21.18
CA ALA A 345 -4.09 -8.03 -19.84
C ALA A 345 -5.05 -7.03 -19.15
N ALA A 346 -4.82 -5.72 -19.33
CA ALA A 346 -5.72 -4.70 -18.81
C ALA A 346 -7.11 -4.74 -19.46
N LEU A 347 -7.19 -5.01 -20.77
CA LEU A 347 -8.47 -5.21 -21.50
C LEU A 347 -9.18 -6.49 -21.06
N GLU A 348 -8.44 -7.58 -20.90
CA GLU A 348 -8.98 -8.87 -20.45
C GLU A 348 -9.55 -8.78 -19.03
N ALA A 349 -8.93 -7.99 -18.15
CA ALA A 349 -9.46 -7.68 -16.82
C ALA A 349 -10.81 -6.94 -16.87
N GLN A 350 -11.09 -6.21 -17.97
CA GLN A 350 -12.39 -5.57 -18.23
C GLN A 350 -13.35 -6.49 -19.02
N GLY A 351 -12.96 -7.74 -19.27
CA GLY A 351 -13.75 -8.72 -20.01
C GLY A 351 -13.66 -8.57 -21.54
N ILE A 352 -12.68 -7.83 -22.07
CA ILE A 352 -12.48 -7.59 -23.49
C ILE A 352 -11.21 -8.29 -23.97
N LYS A 353 -11.36 -9.20 -24.94
CA LYS A 353 -10.22 -9.75 -25.66
C LYS A 353 -9.98 -8.90 -26.92
N PRO A 354 -8.76 -8.37 -27.14
CA PRO A 354 -8.48 -7.58 -28.32
C PRO A 354 -8.54 -8.44 -29.59
N ASP A 355 -9.00 -7.83 -30.69
CA ASP A 355 -9.07 -8.46 -32.02
C ASP A 355 -7.72 -8.44 -32.73
N PHE A 356 -6.81 -7.51 -32.32
CA PHE A 356 -5.50 -7.33 -32.92
C PHE A 356 -4.46 -6.95 -31.86
N MET A 357 -3.27 -7.55 -31.97
CA MET A 357 -2.05 -7.18 -31.25
C MET A 357 -0.85 -7.47 -32.17
N PRO A 358 0.12 -6.54 -32.31
CA PRO A 358 1.29 -6.75 -33.17
C PRO A 358 2.26 -7.77 -32.57
N SER A 359 3.16 -8.28 -33.41
CA SER A 359 4.23 -9.18 -32.97
C SER A 359 5.36 -8.47 -32.23
N GLU A 360 5.60 -7.17 -32.52
CA GLU A 360 6.52 -6.28 -31.83
C GLU A 360 5.77 -5.09 -31.25
N TYR A 361 6.04 -4.76 -29.98
CA TYR A 361 5.20 -3.88 -29.15
C TYR A 361 5.62 -2.41 -29.25
N HIS A 362 5.71 -1.86 -30.47
CA HIS A 362 5.99 -0.44 -30.74
C HIS A 362 5.16 0.10 -31.91
N ALA A 363 5.01 1.42 -31.98
CA ALA A 363 4.10 2.09 -32.90
C ALA A 363 4.31 1.73 -34.38
N LYS A 364 5.57 1.63 -34.84
CA LYS A 364 5.91 1.31 -36.23
C LYS A 364 5.49 -0.10 -36.63
N ALA A 365 5.77 -1.11 -35.78
CA ALA A 365 5.35 -2.49 -36.03
C ALA A 365 3.84 -2.59 -35.98
N PHE A 366 3.20 -1.93 -35.02
CA PHE A 366 1.75 -1.89 -34.90
C PHE A 366 1.09 -1.36 -36.18
N ALA A 367 1.51 -0.18 -36.66
CA ALA A 367 0.95 0.43 -37.87
C ALA A 367 1.16 -0.47 -39.10
N ARG A 368 2.39 -0.98 -39.31
CA ARG A 368 2.73 -1.87 -40.41
C ARG A 368 1.87 -3.13 -40.43
N GLU A 369 1.87 -3.89 -39.32
CA GLU A 369 1.16 -5.18 -39.26
C GLU A 369 -0.35 -4.98 -39.30
N PHE A 370 -0.88 -3.89 -38.71
CA PHE A 370 -2.28 -3.57 -38.80
C PHE A 370 -2.72 -3.30 -40.25
N VAL A 371 -1.97 -2.48 -40.99
CA VAL A 371 -2.23 -2.17 -42.41
C VAL A 371 -2.16 -3.42 -43.29
N GLU A 372 -1.20 -4.32 -43.01
CA GLU A 372 -1.04 -5.58 -43.77
C GLU A 372 -2.18 -6.56 -43.50
N GLN A 373 -2.67 -6.67 -42.28
CA GLN A 373 -3.67 -7.67 -41.88
C GLN A 373 -5.11 -7.18 -42.00
N VAL A 374 -5.34 -5.87 -41.83
CA VAL A 374 -6.66 -5.24 -41.89
C VAL A 374 -6.81 -4.54 -43.23
N SER A 375 -7.25 -5.31 -44.24
CA SER A 375 -7.39 -4.86 -45.64
C SER A 375 -8.26 -3.61 -45.76
N ALA A 376 -7.70 -2.55 -46.36
CA ALA A 376 -8.26 -1.26 -46.78
C ALA A 376 -8.78 -0.31 -45.68
N PRO A 377 -8.59 1.01 -45.85
CA PRO A 377 -9.16 2.00 -44.97
C PRO A 377 -10.69 1.84 -44.91
N HIS A 378 -11.22 1.70 -43.69
CA HIS A 378 -12.66 1.68 -43.49
C HIS A 378 -13.22 3.12 -43.56
N ASP A 379 -14.48 3.25 -44.02
CA ASP A 379 -15.18 4.56 -43.99
C ASP A 379 -15.30 5.16 -42.58
N LYS A 380 -15.14 4.31 -41.55
CA LYS A 380 -15.21 4.73 -40.13
C LYS A 380 -13.84 5.09 -39.58
N PRO A 381 -13.73 6.17 -38.79
CA PRO A 381 -12.48 6.56 -38.15
C PRO A 381 -12.03 5.55 -37.08
N LEU A 382 -10.74 5.63 -36.75
CA LEU A 382 -10.10 4.94 -35.63
C LEU A 382 -10.09 5.84 -34.40
N LEU A 383 -10.46 5.32 -33.23
CA LEU A 383 -10.38 6.04 -31.97
C LEU A 383 -9.10 5.66 -31.23
N LEU A 384 -8.29 6.62 -30.81
CA LEU A 384 -7.04 6.44 -30.08
C LEU A 384 -7.15 7.06 -28.68
N PRO A 385 -7.65 6.33 -27.68
CA PRO A 385 -7.62 6.76 -26.29
C PRO A 385 -6.17 6.88 -25.79
N ALA A 386 -5.77 8.03 -25.28
CA ALA A 386 -4.39 8.31 -24.90
C ALA A 386 -4.28 9.37 -23.79
N SER A 387 -3.05 9.61 -23.30
CA SER A 387 -2.72 10.80 -22.53
C SER A 387 -2.87 12.06 -23.39
N ALA A 388 -3.25 13.20 -22.78
CA ALA A 388 -3.26 14.49 -23.45
C ALA A 388 -1.87 14.90 -23.99
N LEU A 389 -0.81 14.40 -23.38
CA LEU A 389 0.60 14.65 -23.75
C LEU A 389 1.23 13.52 -24.60
N ALA A 390 0.44 12.54 -25.06
CA ALA A 390 0.99 11.43 -25.86
C ALA A 390 1.52 11.91 -27.22
N HIS A 391 2.61 11.31 -27.67
CA HIS A 391 3.14 11.53 -29.03
C HIS A 391 2.21 10.93 -30.07
N ASP A 392 2.14 11.55 -31.25
CA ASP A 392 1.22 11.21 -32.34
C ASP A 392 1.76 10.17 -33.33
N ASP A 393 2.90 9.53 -33.02
CA ASP A 393 3.62 8.66 -33.93
C ASP A 393 2.73 7.58 -34.58
N LEU A 394 1.87 6.91 -33.77
CA LEU A 394 0.98 5.88 -34.28
C LEU A 394 -0.13 6.48 -35.15
N ALA A 395 -0.72 7.59 -34.74
CA ALA A 395 -1.74 8.27 -35.52
C ALA A 395 -1.20 8.72 -36.88
N HIS A 396 -0.03 9.36 -36.92
CA HIS A 396 0.61 9.79 -38.18
C HIS A 396 0.90 8.61 -39.12
N LEU A 397 1.45 7.51 -38.61
CA LEU A 397 1.73 6.32 -39.44
C LEU A 397 0.45 5.71 -40.02
N LEU A 398 -0.65 5.71 -39.29
CA LEU A 398 -1.94 5.23 -39.77
C LEU A 398 -2.59 6.22 -40.76
N GLU A 399 -2.43 7.52 -40.55
CA GLU A 399 -2.91 8.55 -41.48
C GLU A 399 -2.14 8.55 -42.81
N GLU A 400 -0.82 8.33 -42.78
CA GLU A 400 -0.02 8.11 -43.98
C GLU A 400 -0.49 6.87 -44.77
N ALA A 401 -1.04 5.85 -44.08
CA ALA A 401 -1.63 4.68 -44.70
C ALA A 401 -3.09 4.90 -45.12
N GLY A 402 -3.66 6.10 -45.01
CA GLY A 402 -4.99 6.47 -45.48
C GLY A 402 -6.12 6.26 -44.47
N TYR A 403 -5.84 5.96 -43.20
CA TYR A 403 -6.86 5.87 -42.16
C TYR A 403 -7.15 7.25 -41.57
N ARG A 404 -8.38 7.46 -41.09
CA ARG A 404 -8.74 8.65 -40.30
C ARG A 404 -8.60 8.33 -38.83
N CYS A 405 -7.77 9.06 -38.11
CA CYS A 405 -7.55 8.89 -36.68
C CYS A 405 -8.19 10.00 -35.87
N GLU A 406 -8.88 9.66 -34.79
CA GLU A 406 -9.41 10.61 -33.81
C GLU A 406 -8.78 10.28 -32.44
N ARG A 407 -8.05 11.24 -31.88
CA ARG A 407 -7.47 11.10 -30.53
C ARG A 407 -8.54 11.38 -29.49
N LEU A 408 -8.52 10.61 -28.42
CA LEU A 408 -9.33 10.84 -27.25
C LEU A 408 -8.41 11.05 -26.04
N PRO A 409 -8.14 12.31 -25.65
CA PRO A 409 -7.35 12.60 -24.48
C PRO A 409 -8.14 12.24 -23.21
N LEU A 410 -7.74 11.21 -22.50
CA LEU A 410 -8.45 10.68 -21.32
C LEU A 410 -7.90 11.19 -20.00
N TYR A 411 -6.59 11.45 -19.94
CA TYR A 411 -5.89 11.82 -18.74
C TYR A 411 -4.68 12.71 -19.03
N THR A 412 -4.26 13.43 -18.02
CA THR A 412 -3.04 14.23 -18.02
C THR A 412 -2.01 13.67 -17.05
N ASN A 413 -0.74 13.89 -17.36
CA ASN A 413 0.36 13.63 -16.46
C ASN A 413 0.71 14.97 -15.80
N SER A 414 0.62 15.03 -14.48
CA SER A 414 1.04 16.20 -13.70
C SER A 414 2.26 15.83 -12.85
N PRO A 415 3.24 16.73 -12.72
CA PRO A 415 4.36 16.52 -11.80
C PRO A 415 3.82 16.51 -10.36
N ILE A 416 4.39 15.65 -9.53
CA ILE A 416 4.11 15.63 -8.09
C ILE A 416 5.08 16.58 -7.41
N HIS A 417 4.58 17.40 -6.50
CA HIS A 417 5.40 18.26 -5.66
C HIS A 417 5.76 17.55 -4.37
N TYR A 418 7.03 17.63 -4.00
CA TYR A 418 7.58 17.11 -2.76
C TYR A 418 8.21 18.24 -1.93
N GLU A 419 8.25 18.06 -0.63
CA GLU A 419 9.12 18.88 0.21
C GLU A 419 10.58 18.42 0.02
N ALA A 420 11.49 19.36 -0.21
CA ALA A 420 12.90 19.04 -0.53
C ALA A 420 13.59 18.18 0.54
N GLU A 421 13.28 18.41 1.80
CA GLU A 421 13.81 17.67 2.94
C GLU A 421 13.32 16.22 2.95
N GLU A 422 12.02 15.99 2.67
CA GLU A 422 11.42 14.67 2.57
C GLU A 422 12.02 13.87 1.41
N LEU A 423 12.17 14.52 0.25
CA LEU A 423 12.77 13.91 -0.93
C LEU A 423 14.22 13.49 -0.67
N ARG A 424 15.01 14.39 -0.05
CA ARG A 424 16.40 14.12 0.36
C ARG A 424 16.47 12.96 1.35
N ALA A 425 15.63 12.95 2.38
CA ALA A 425 15.60 11.90 3.39
C ALA A 425 15.22 10.54 2.78
N THR A 426 14.26 10.51 1.85
CA THR A 426 13.84 9.29 1.15
C THR A 426 15.00 8.72 0.34
N LEU A 427 15.66 9.53 -0.49
CA LEU A 427 16.80 9.10 -1.31
C LEU A 427 17.98 8.62 -0.46
N ALA A 428 18.33 9.36 0.60
CA ALA A 428 19.45 9.04 1.48
C ALA A 428 19.22 7.78 2.33
N SER A 429 17.95 7.39 2.56
CA SER A 429 17.62 6.21 3.37
C SER A 429 17.52 4.92 2.57
N ALA A 430 17.53 4.97 1.24
CA ALA A 430 17.27 3.84 0.38
C ALA A 430 18.53 3.04 0.05
N ASP A 431 18.40 1.72 -0.05
CA ASP A 431 19.47 0.82 -0.52
C ASP A 431 19.48 0.68 -2.05
N TYR A 432 18.30 0.82 -2.69
CA TYR A 432 18.13 0.73 -4.15
C TYR A 432 16.99 1.63 -4.64
N LEU A 433 17.15 2.09 -5.89
CA LEU A 433 16.08 2.72 -6.66
C LEU A 433 15.66 1.77 -7.79
N THR A 434 14.35 1.58 -7.99
CA THR A 434 13.82 0.81 -9.10
C THR A 434 13.11 1.70 -10.11
N ALA A 435 13.40 1.48 -11.40
CA ALA A 435 12.70 2.14 -12.49
C ALA A 435 12.22 1.12 -13.54
N CYS A 436 10.91 1.19 -13.85
CA CYS A 436 10.27 0.25 -14.77
C CYS A 436 10.06 0.83 -16.18
N SER A 437 10.36 2.11 -16.41
CA SER A 437 10.23 2.76 -17.72
C SER A 437 11.21 3.91 -17.87
N SER A 438 11.56 4.24 -19.12
CA SER A 438 12.41 5.38 -19.44
C SER A 438 11.79 6.71 -18.97
N SER A 439 10.46 6.86 -19.11
CA SER A 439 9.75 8.06 -18.66
C SER A 439 9.85 8.27 -17.14
N ALA A 440 9.85 7.19 -16.33
CA ALA A 440 10.03 7.30 -14.90
C ALA A 440 11.40 7.88 -14.53
N ILE A 441 12.45 7.52 -15.29
CA ILE A 441 13.80 8.09 -15.12
C ILE A 441 13.82 9.58 -15.53
N HIS A 442 13.25 9.94 -16.68
CA HIS A 442 13.22 11.33 -17.14
C HIS A 442 12.52 12.23 -16.10
N HIS A 443 11.32 11.86 -15.67
CA HIS A 443 10.59 12.65 -14.68
C HIS A 443 11.27 12.68 -13.30
N LEU A 444 11.97 11.59 -12.91
CA LEU A 444 12.75 11.59 -11.67
C LEU A 444 13.90 12.60 -11.76
N ILE A 445 14.65 12.62 -12.86
CA ILE A 445 15.75 13.56 -13.05
C ILE A 445 15.23 14.99 -13.06
N GLU A 446 14.18 15.30 -13.81
CA GLU A 446 13.53 16.62 -13.83
C GLU A 446 13.11 17.06 -12.42
N LEU A 447 12.48 16.15 -11.64
CA LEU A 447 12.11 16.41 -10.26
C LEU A 447 13.35 16.73 -9.40
N LEU A 448 14.42 15.94 -9.50
CA LEU A 448 15.62 16.13 -8.69
C LEU A 448 16.42 17.36 -9.10
N GLU A 449 16.44 17.74 -10.39
CA GLU A 449 17.03 18.99 -10.87
C GLU A 449 16.33 20.21 -10.27
N GLN A 450 15.01 20.20 -10.19
CA GLN A 450 14.20 21.26 -9.58
C GLN A 450 14.61 21.52 -8.10
N TYR A 451 15.00 20.47 -7.38
CA TYR A 451 15.41 20.56 -5.97
C TYR A 451 16.94 20.52 -5.76
N GLN A 452 17.74 20.49 -6.84
CA GLN A 452 19.22 20.39 -6.80
C GLN A 452 19.72 19.14 -6.04
N LEU A 453 19.06 17.98 -6.25
CA LEU A 453 19.31 16.70 -5.56
C LEU A 453 19.85 15.59 -6.49
N THR A 454 20.18 15.89 -7.74
CA THR A 454 20.64 14.90 -8.73
C THR A 454 21.91 14.15 -8.31
N ASP A 455 22.77 14.78 -7.53
CA ASP A 455 24.00 14.14 -7.05
C ASP A 455 23.74 12.91 -6.17
N LEU A 456 22.60 12.87 -5.47
CA LEU A 456 22.22 11.73 -4.63
C LEU A 456 21.99 10.45 -5.44
N LEU A 457 21.61 10.55 -6.72
CA LEU A 457 21.45 9.38 -7.59
C LEU A 457 22.79 8.74 -7.98
N ARG A 458 23.91 9.42 -7.85
CA ARG A 458 25.23 8.84 -8.17
C ARG A 458 25.66 7.81 -7.12
N GLU A 459 25.19 7.97 -5.91
CA GLU A 459 25.52 7.09 -4.78
C GLU A 459 24.45 5.98 -4.59
N LEU A 460 23.25 6.20 -5.11
CA LEU A 460 22.13 5.28 -4.96
C LEU A 460 22.11 4.25 -6.11
N PRO A 461 22.28 2.94 -5.83
CA PRO A 461 22.21 1.90 -6.84
C PRO A 461 20.86 1.88 -7.55
N ILE A 462 20.88 1.78 -8.88
CA ILE A 462 19.68 1.78 -9.73
C ILE A 462 19.46 0.41 -10.33
N ALA A 463 18.26 -0.13 -10.15
CA ALA A 463 17.78 -1.36 -10.76
C ALA A 463 16.69 -1.04 -11.79
N VAL A 464 16.81 -1.58 -13.01
CA VAL A 464 15.89 -1.28 -14.10
C VAL A 464 15.25 -2.54 -14.67
N LEU A 465 14.03 -2.39 -15.18
CA LEU A 465 13.24 -3.49 -15.71
C LEU A 465 13.78 -4.07 -17.02
N GLY A 466 14.58 -3.30 -17.78
CA GLY A 466 15.12 -3.76 -19.06
C GLY A 466 16.05 -2.74 -19.72
N GLU A 467 16.63 -3.13 -20.87
CA GLU A 467 17.69 -2.38 -21.55
C GLU A 467 17.23 -1.01 -22.05
N GLN A 468 15.97 -0.84 -22.45
CA GLN A 468 15.44 0.46 -22.85
C GLN A 468 15.48 1.47 -21.70
N THR A 469 15.13 1.04 -20.49
CA THR A 469 15.21 1.88 -19.29
C THR A 469 16.67 2.12 -18.88
N ALA A 470 17.53 1.10 -19.05
CA ALA A 470 18.97 1.25 -18.83
C ALA A 470 19.59 2.32 -19.75
N GLY A 471 19.19 2.36 -21.02
CA GLY A 471 19.58 3.40 -21.97
C GLY A 471 19.18 4.80 -21.50
N ALA A 472 18.00 4.97 -20.92
CA ALA A 472 17.57 6.24 -20.35
C ALA A 472 18.42 6.65 -19.13
N VAL A 473 18.78 5.71 -18.24
CA VAL A 473 19.71 5.99 -17.12
C VAL A 473 21.07 6.47 -17.64
N ARG A 474 21.62 5.75 -18.63
CA ARG A 474 22.94 6.09 -19.23
C ARG A 474 22.94 7.45 -19.93
N SER A 475 21.82 7.88 -20.51
CA SER A 475 21.72 9.20 -21.17
C SER A 475 21.94 10.39 -20.22
N TYR A 476 21.81 10.17 -18.91
CA TYR A 476 22.10 11.14 -17.85
C TYR A 476 23.48 10.95 -17.18
N GLY A 477 24.34 10.10 -17.77
CA GLY A 477 25.68 9.84 -17.23
C GLY A 477 25.68 8.97 -15.97
N LEU A 478 24.59 8.26 -15.72
CA LEU A 478 24.43 7.28 -14.63
C LEU A 478 24.56 5.86 -15.21
N GLU A 479 24.93 4.88 -14.37
CA GLU A 479 24.98 3.48 -14.79
C GLU A 479 24.04 2.64 -13.90
N PRO A 480 23.10 1.87 -14.47
CA PRO A 480 22.28 0.97 -13.68
C PRO A 480 23.14 -0.20 -13.17
N GLN A 481 23.10 -0.45 -11.87
CA GLN A 481 23.84 -1.56 -11.23
C GLN A 481 23.16 -2.89 -11.44
N LEU A 482 21.88 -2.89 -11.84
CA LEU A 482 21.11 -4.09 -12.10
C LEU A 482 20.12 -3.86 -13.24
N ILE A 483 20.15 -4.78 -14.22
CA ILE A 483 19.15 -4.86 -15.29
C ILE A 483 18.47 -6.22 -15.16
N ALA A 484 17.14 -6.24 -15.05
CA ALA A 484 16.41 -7.49 -14.94
C ALA A 484 16.65 -8.36 -16.20
N PRO A 485 16.96 -9.67 -16.02
CA PRO A 485 17.18 -10.59 -17.16
C PRO A 485 15.99 -10.69 -18.12
N GLN A 486 14.79 -10.48 -17.62
CA GLN A 486 13.55 -10.34 -18.39
C GLN A 486 12.81 -9.09 -17.94
N ALA A 487 12.13 -8.41 -18.86
CA ALA A 487 11.39 -7.17 -18.57
C ALA A 487 10.08 -7.44 -17.79
N THR A 488 10.19 -8.11 -16.64
CA THR A 488 9.07 -8.46 -15.75
C THR A 488 9.38 -8.13 -14.30
N ILE A 489 8.36 -7.81 -13.52
CA ILE A 489 8.50 -7.53 -12.09
C ILE A 489 9.12 -8.71 -11.32
N PRO A 490 8.67 -9.97 -11.50
CA PRO A 490 9.31 -11.11 -10.83
C PRO A 490 10.81 -11.24 -11.15
N SER A 491 11.22 -10.96 -12.39
CA SER A 491 12.63 -11.01 -12.78
C SER A 491 13.45 -9.89 -12.14
N LEU A 492 12.89 -8.68 -12.02
CA LEU A 492 13.54 -7.56 -11.34
C LEU A 492 13.74 -7.84 -9.84
N VAL A 493 12.70 -8.35 -9.17
CA VAL A 493 12.77 -8.70 -7.74
C VAL A 493 13.71 -9.87 -7.51
N GLY A 494 13.68 -10.90 -8.38
CA GLY A 494 14.63 -12.03 -8.31
C GLY A 494 16.08 -11.57 -8.41
N ALA A 495 16.39 -10.67 -9.33
CA ALA A 495 17.74 -10.12 -9.47
C ALA A 495 18.16 -9.24 -8.28
N LEU A 496 17.22 -8.52 -7.65
CA LEU A 496 17.49 -7.80 -6.39
C LEU A 496 17.79 -8.76 -5.24
N ILE A 497 17.07 -9.89 -5.15
CA ILE A 497 17.33 -10.94 -4.16
C ILE A 497 18.75 -11.51 -4.33
N GLU A 498 19.15 -11.86 -5.54
CA GLU A 498 20.50 -12.39 -5.81
C GLU A 498 21.60 -11.39 -5.45
N ARG A 499 21.31 -10.09 -5.50
CA ARG A 499 22.29 -9.03 -5.24
C ARG A 499 22.38 -8.61 -3.78
N LEU A 500 21.28 -8.63 -3.05
CA LEU A 500 21.11 -8.07 -1.70
C LEU A 500 20.89 -9.13 -0.61
N GLY A 501 20.44 -10.33 -1.02
CA GLY A 501 20.06 -11.46 -0.15
C GLY A 501 21.21 -12.37 0.30
#